data_5fc944b48c876121bfedc78aac73a5b1
#
_entry.id   5fc944b48c876121bfedc78aac73a5b1
#
_cell.length_a   1.000
_cell.length_b   1.000
_cell.length_c   1.000
_cell.angle_alpha   90.00
_cell.angle_beta   90.00
_cell.angle_gamma   90.00
#
_symmetry.space_group_name_H-M   'P 1'
#
loop_
_entity.id
_entity.type
_entity.pdbx_description
1 polymer ?
#
loop_
_entity_poly.entity_id
_entity_poly.type
_entity_poly.pdbx_seq_one_letter_code
_entity_poly.pdbx_strand_id
1 'polypeptide(L)'
;MKSFAVIDLETDPFKRGEMPAAFAGGIYDGKSMMIYWDDKIPVEGENWFGRKVCHQIVKEALKRGGTYYLHNGGKFDMFHLLDFLPLDDTKCIVIGSRIVKLTVKCGKNSTEFLDSYAIIPKALKSWGKKDISYVLLDRNNRKKHKLEIIDYLKEDLRQLYEMVEQFTGRFGKNLTLASTAFSVMKKQFGVELPKSTEWHDSRFRPWYFAGRVQFFSLGRHDGNFEIFDINSAFPYGMTFPHWFAPEHKELSRMPKKNREQCFYIVKCSPGGALPARAENGSVHFPLDYGVYYACGWELIAGIELGKITQLEILRVFKPTKIRDLGDFVRHFYNAKAKAKAEGDKATEFFNKIILNAGYGKFGIQPKEFRDVSIRTYRSCPCGQSHVDGPACKEGWEISYEDEQRGITFYHRKTSEHTNRPLRFYNVCTASSITSFVRAMLFKALNAARTPLYCDTDSIIAEKANVPQGMGLGEWKLEMKCDVIWIGGKKLYVAHNAEKKWEKEKLTKDHFYVKGYGWALPGDFKTAAKGVRLPVLDLISVCEGEEKSSSFDAPSYSPFSGSRFVSRRINRADKMKNFSQISKIS
;
A
#
# COMPACT_ATOMS: atom_id res chain seq x y z
N MET A 1 26.54 2.20 15.21
CA MET A 1 25.11 2.62 15.04
C MET A 1 24.50 2.76 16.42
N LYS A 2 23.58 3.72 16.65
CA LYS A 2 22.81 3.74 17.91
C LYS A 2 22.05 2.42 18.01
N SER A 3 22.19 1.72 19.13
CA SER A 3 21.47 0.48 19.41
C SER A 3 19.96 0.70 19.37
N PHE A 4 19.21 -0.27 18.95
CA PHE A 4 17.76 -0.30 19.04
C PHE A 4 17.33 -1.60 19.71
N ALA A 5 16.08 -1.67 20.12
CA ALA A 5 15.45 -2.88 20.58
C ALA A 5 14.15 -3.13 19.78
N VAL A 6 13.60 -4.31 19.96
CA VAL A 6 12.29 -4.67 19.39
C VAL A 6 11.33 -5.05 20.51
N ILE A 7 10.04 -4.86 20.26
CA ILE A 7 8.94 -5.24 21.13
C ILE A 7 7.96 -6.07 20.33
N ASP A 8 7.43 -7.11 20.92
CA ASP A 8 6.33 -7.91 20.38
C ASP A 8 5.36 -8.33 21.49
N LEU A 9 4.07 -8.45 21.16
CA LEU A 9 3.00 -8.79 22.09
C LEU A 9 2.23 -10.01 21.61
N GLU A 10 1.92 -10.91 22.53
CA GLU A 10 0.94 -11.98 22.32
C GLU A 10 -0.39 -11.62 22.96
N THR A 11 -1.46 -11.82 22.20
CA THR A 11 -2.82 -11.45 22.61
C THR A 11 -3.76 -12.64 22.55
N ASP A 12 -4.92 -12.49 23.17
CA ASP A 12 -6.03 -13.43 22.98
C ASP A 12 -6.29 -13.67 21.49
N PRO A 13 -6.69 -14.86 21.07
CA PRO A 13 -7.13 -15.13 19.69
C PRO A 13 -8.21 -14.15 19.26
N PHE A 14 -8.14 -13.72 17.99
CA PHE A 14 -9.12 -12.80 17.46
C PHE A 14 -10.50 -13.45 17.39
N LYS A 15 -11.46 -12.82 18.05
CA LYS A 15 -12.87 -13.19 18.04
C LYS A 15 -13.71 -11.94 17.84
N ARG A 16 -14.62 -11.99 16.87
CA ARG A 16 -15.45 -10.85 16.54
C ARG A 16 -16.29 -10.41 17.75
N GLY A 17 -16.26 -9.12 18.04
CA GLY A 17 -16.96 -8.52 19.18
C GLY A 17 -16.14 -8.48 20.48
N GLU A 18 -14.99 -9.17 20.55
CA GLU A 18 -14.11 -9.17 21.70
C GLU A 18 -12.79 -8.50 21.38
N MET A 19 -12.42 -7.46 22.13
CA MET A 19 -11.09 -6.84 21.98
C MET A 19 -10.03 -7.78 22.59
N PRO A 20 -8.97 -8.13 21.81
CA PRO A 20 -7.95 -9.04 22.31
C PRO A 20 -7.11 -8.35 23.40
N ALA A 21 -6.90 -9.00 24.52
CA ALA A 21 -6.03 -8.51 25.58
C ALA A 21 -4.62 -9.08 25.44
N ALA A 22 -3.60 -8.24 25.62
CA ALA A 22 -2.22 -8.69 25.67
C ALA A 22 -1.95 -9.46 26.96
N PHE A 23 -1.46 -10.69 26.86
CA PHE A 23 -1.15 -11.54 28.02
C PHE A 23 0.34 -11.90 28.12
N ALA A 24 1.10 -11.77 27.05
CA ALA A 24 2.54 -11.91 27.04
C ALA A 24 3.16 -10.86 26.14
N GLY A 25 4.43 -10.59 26.34
CA GLY A 25 5.20 -9.70 25.48
C GLY A 25 6.65 -9.63 25.91
N GLY A 26 7.48 -9.07 25.07
CA GLY A 26 8.90 -9.01 25.35
C GLY A 26 9.63 -7.84 24.72
N ILE A 27 10.85 -7.63 25.19
CA ILE A 27 11.82 -6.67 24.67
C ILE A 27 13.11 -7.42 24.36
N TYR A 28 13.67 -7.22 23.17
CA TYR A 28 14.97 -7.77 22.78
C TYR A 28 15.84 -6.69 22.14
N ASP A 29 17.08 -6.52 22.64
CA ASP A 29 18.03 -5.49 22.20
C ASP A 29 19.21 -6.05 21.38
N GLY A 30 19.12 -7.30 20.93
CA GLY A 30 20.16 -8.02 20.23
C GLY A 30 21.12 -8.79 21.15
N LYS A 31 21.07 -8.55 22.46
CA LYS A 31 21.91 -9.20 23.47
C LYS A 31 21.11 -9.80 24.60
N SER A 32 20.25 -8.99 25.19
CA SER A 32 19.40 -9.36 26.32
C SER A 32 17.94 -9.39 25.91
N MET A 33 17.21 -10.38 26.44
CA MET A 33 15.78 -10.54 26.20
C MET A 33 15.03 -10.55 27.51
N MET A 34 13.99 -9.75 27.59
CA MET A 34 13.06 -9.71 28.72
C MET A 34 11.69 -10.15 28.25
N ILE A 35 11.11 -11.10 28.97
CA ILE A 35 9.78 -11.65 28.69
C ILE A 35 8.89 -11.36 29.89
N TYR A 36 7.70 -10.84 29.60
CA TYR A 36 6.65 -10.57 30.58
C TYR A 36 5.46 -11.47 30.28
N TRP A 37 4.81 -11.93 31.34
CA TRP A 37 3.66 -12.82 31.26
C TRP A 37 2.61 -12.43 32.30
N ASP A 38 1.35 -12.35 31.89
CA ASP A 38 0.19 -12.17 32.74
C ASP A 38 -1.01 -12.90 32.15
N ASP A 39 -1.37 -14.02 32.73
CA ASP A 39 -2.46 -14.86 32.28
C ASP A 39 -3.78 -14.64 33.05
N LYS A 40 -3.86 -13.58 33.85
CA LYS A 40 -5.10 -13.22 34.56
C LYS A 40 -6.19 -12.88 33.55
N ILE A 41 -7.36 -13.47 33.75
CA ILE A 41 -8.56 -13.14 32.97
C ILE A 41 -9.07 -11.79 33.46
N PRO A 42 -9.35 -10.81 32.58
CA PRO A 42 -9.95 -9.54 32.95
C PRO A 42 -11.31 -9.79 33.61
N VAL A 43 -11.60 -9.04 34.67
CA VAL A 43 -12.93 -8.98 35.25
C VAL A 43 -13.82 -8.09 34.37
N GLU A 44 -15.11 -8.35 34.33
CA GLU A 44 -16.06 -7.53 33.56
C GLU A 44 -15.98 -6.06 34.02
N GLY A 45 -15.83 -5.14 33.05
CA GLY A 45 -15.62 -3.73 33.32
C GLY A 45 -14.15 -3.28 33.44
N GLU A 46 -13.17 -4.19 33.48
CA GLU A 46 -11.75 -3.81 33.44
C GLU A 46 -11.33 -3.33 32.04
N ASN A 47 -10.43 -2.35 32.03
CA ASN A 47 -9.82 -1.87 30.79
C ASN A 47 -9.00 -2.97 30.11
N TRP A 48 -9.42 -3.39 28.91
CA TRP A 48 -8.80 -4.45 28.12
C TRP A 48 -7.34 -4.20 27.78
N PHE A 49 -6.97 -2.94 27.66
CA PHE A 49 -5.61 -2.53 27.33
C PHE A 49 -4.73 -2.33 28.56
N GLY A 50 -5.34 -2.19 29.75
CA GLY A 50 -4.67 -1.96 31.03
C GLY A 50 -3.94 -3.19 31.58
N ARG A 51 -3.16 -3.88 30.76
CA ARG A 51 -2.51 -5.13 31.15
C ARG A 51 -1.14 -4.88 31.77
N LYS A 52 -0.84 -5.65 32.81
CA LYS A 52 0.45 -5.62 33.52
C LYS A 52 1.64 -5.79 32.58
N VAL A 53 1.50 -6.63 31.56
CA VAL A 53 2.54 -6.86 30.52
C VAL A 53 2.89 -5.55 29.79
N CYS A 54 1.87 -4.85 29.27
CA CYS A 54 2.08 -3.58 28.56
C CYS A 54 2.67 -2.51 29.48
N HIS A 55 2.19 -2.42 30.73
CA HIS A 55 2.76 -1.51 31.73
C HIS A 55 4.24 -1.78 31.99
N GLN A 56 4.63 -3.06 32.18
CA GLN A 56 6.03 -3.43 32.42
C GLN A 56 6.92 -3.11 31.21
N ILE A 57 6.46 -3.38 29.99
CA ILE A 57 7.17 -3.06 28.75
C ILE A 57 7.38 -1.56 28.63
N VAL A 58 6.32 -0.75 28.79
CA VAL A 58 6.42 0.72 28.70
C VAL A 58 7.34 1.27 29.77
N LYS A 59 7.18 0.85 31.02
CA LYS A 59 8.03 1.27 32.15
C LYS A 59 9.51 1.03 31.87
N GLU A 60 9.85 -0.18 31.37
CA GLU A 60 11.23 -0.52 31.05
C GLU A 60 11.75 0.27 29.84
N ALA A 61 10.94 0.42 28.79
CA ALA A 61 11.31 1.20 27.62
C ALA A 61 11.56 2.68 27.95
N LEU A 62 10.70 3.29 28.74
CA LEU A 62 10.86 4.69 29.17
C LEU A 62 12.08 4.89 30.10
N LYS A 63 12.35 3.92 30.99
CA LYS A 63 13.53 3.93 31.87
C LYS A 63 14.83 3.90 31.06
N ARG A 64 14.92 3.02 30.06
CA ARG A 64 16.14 2.87 29.23
C ARG A 64 16.27 3.95 28.18
N GLY A 65 15.16 4.50 27.68
CA GLY A 65 15.14 5.38 26.51
C GLY A 65 15.54 4.65 25.21
N GLY A 66 15.73 5.41 24.13
CA GLY A 66 16.20 4.87 22.86
C GLY A 66 15.10 4.54 21.87
N THR A 67 15.40 3.64 20.93
CA THR A 67 14.51 3.31 19.79
C THR A 67 14.01 1.87 19.89
N TYR A 68 12.71 1.68 19.77
CA TYR A 68 12.03 0.39 19.81
C TYR A 68 11.23 0.19 18.53
N TYR A 69 11.41 -0.96 17.85
CA TYR A 69 10.59 -1.32 16.69
C TYR A 69 9.54 -2.35 17.08
N LEU A 70 8.32 -2.14 16.58
CA LEU A 70 7.20 -3.08 16.67
C LEU A 70 6.76 -3.40 15.23
N HIS A 71 6.45 -4.68 14.95
CA HIS A 71 6.05 -5.05 13.59
C HIS A 71 4.55 -4.97 13.39
N ASN A 72 4.10 -4.11 12.48
CA ASN A 72 2.69 -3.74 12.35
C ASN A 72 2.12 -3.05 13.61
N GLY A 73 3.00 -2.62 14.51
CA GLY A 73 2.65 -2.05 15.81
C GLY A 73 1.77 -0.82 15.71
N GLY A 74 1.94 -0.01 14.68
CA GLY A 74 1.11 1.18 14.43
C GLY A 74 -0.33 0.87 13.99
N LYS A 75 -0.67 -0.40 13.84
CA LYS A 75 -2.03 -0.91 13.60
C LYS A 75 -2.49 -1.90 14.68
N PHE A 76 -1.65 -2.20 15.65
CA PHE A 76 -1.98 -3.16 16.69
C PHE A 76 -1.25 -2.87 18.01
N ASP A 77 -0.01 -3.30 18.20
CA ASP A 77 0.70 -3.30 19.48
C ASP A 77 0.78 -1.93 20.14
N MET A 78 1.04 -0.86 19.39
CA MET A 78 1.13 0.48 19.95
C MET A 78 -0.17 0.92 20.61
N PHE A 79 -1.32 0.45 20.13
CA PHE A 79 -2.61 0.77 20.75
C PHE A 79 -2.77 0.12 22.12
N HIS A 80 -2.14 -1.02 22.38
CA HIS A 80 -2.09 -1.67 23.70
C HIS A 80 -1.15 -0.95 24.66
N LEU A 81 -0.16 -0.20 24.14
CA LEU A 81 0.79 0.53 24.97
C LEU A 81 0.31 1.92 25.37
N LEU A 82 -0.68 2.50 24.69
CA LEU A 82 -1.09 3.91 24.88
C LEU A 82 -1.52 4.22 26.32
N ASP A 83 -2.18 3.30 27.03
CA ASP A 83 -2.69 3.50 28.40
C ASP A 83 -1.58 3.79 29.42
N PHE A 84 -0.35 3.44 29.09
CA PHE A 84 0.81 3.56 29.98
C PHE A 84 1.80 4.63 29.55
N LEU A 85 1.51 5.33 28.44
CA LEU A 85 2.33 6.43 27.95
C LEU A 85 1.85 7.77 28.55
N PRO A 86 2.75 8.71 28.87
CA PRO A 86 2.37 10.07 29.18
C PRO A 86 1.88 10.77 27.89
N LEU A 87 0.59 10.60 27.58
CA LEU A 87 0.01 10.95 26.29
C LEU A 87 0.19 12.44 25.95
N ASP A 88 0.08 13.32 26.96
CA ASP A 88 0.20 14.76 26.77
C ASP A 88 1.61 15.20 26.39
N ASP A 89 2.63 14.40 26.71
CA ASP A 89 4.03 14.60 26.33
C ASP A 89 4.45 13.73 25.13
N THR A 90 3.51 12.97 24.55
CA THR A 90 3.79 12.03 23.46
C THR A 90 3.53 12.69 22.11
N LYS A 91 4.58 12.75 21.26
CA LYS A 91 4.45 13.16 19.86
C LYS A 91 4.14 11.96 18.98
N CYS A 92 3.15 12.11 18.12
CA CYS A 92 2.68 11.07 17.20
C CYS A 92 2.93 11.46 15.75
N ILE A 93 3.39 10.51 14.93
CA ILE A 93 3.43 10.64 13.46
C ILE A 93 2.57 9.54 12.87
N VAL A 94 1.57 9.96 12.08
CA VAL A 94 0.62 9.08 11.42
C VAL A 94 0.76 9.21 9.91
N ILE A 95 0.73 8.09 9.18
CA ILE A 95 0.70 8.05 7.71
C ILE A 95 -0.49 7.19 7.28
N GLY A 96 -1.40 7.78 6.53
CA GLY A 96 -2.71 7.18 6.28
C GLY A 96 -3.45 7.01 7.62
N SER A 97 -3.75 5.78 8.00
CA SER A 97 -4.39 5.44 9.28
C SER A 97 -3.47 4.64 10.21
N ARG A 98 -2.14 4.73 10.03
CA ARG A 98 -1.12 3.98 10.76
C ARG A 98 -0.26 4.91 11.60
N ILE A 99 -0.11 4.64 12.88
CA ILE A 99 0.91 5.28 13.72
C ILE A 99 2.27 4.74 13.26
N VAL A 100 3.12 5.58 12.68
CA VAL A 100 4.45 5.14 12.26
C VAL A 100 5.52 5.42 13.29
N LYS A 101 5.24 6.37 14.19
CA LYS A 101 6.17 6.74 15.27
C LYS A 101 5.42 7.38 16.43
N LEU A 102 5.77 6.94 17.65
CA LEU A 102 5.51 7.66 18.89
C LEU A 102 6.85 8.12 19.48
N THR A 103 6.92 9.33 20.00
CA THR A 103 8.10 9.84 20.69
C THR A 103 7.68 10.39 22.04
N VAL A 104 8.23 9.81 23.08
CA VAL A 104 7.98 10.18 24.47
C VAL A 104 9.23 10.83 25.04
N LYS A 105 9.09 12.00 25.66
CA LYS A 105 10.17 12.66 26.39
C LYS A 105 9.94 12.46 27.88
N CYS A 106 10.87 11.80 28.55
CA CYS A 106 10.81 11.56 29.98
C CYS A 106 12.09 12.11 30.63
N GLY A 107 12.04 13.32 31.20
CA GLY A 107 13.21 14.01 31.71
C GLY A 107 14.27 14.23 30.62
N LYS A 108 15.49 13.72 30.83
CA LYS A 108 16.60 13.78 29.86
C LYS A 108 16.52 12.69 28.78
N ASN A 109 15.71 11.65 28.96
CA ASN A 109 15.58 10.53 28.04
C ASN A 109 14.52 10.79 26.98
N SER A 110 14.76 10.26 25.78
CA SER A 110 13.76 10.20 24.70
C SER A 110 13.58 8.76 24.27
N THR A 111 12.35 8.30 24.27
CA THR A 111 11.98 6.96 23.82
C THR A 111 11.17 7.08 22.54
N GLU A 112 11.53 6.29 21.53
CA GLU A 112 10.86 6.25 20.24
C GLU A 112 10.33 4.84 19.98
N PHE A 113 9.03 4.73 19.71
CA PHE A 113 8.39 3.51 19.22
C PHE A 113 8.12 3.67 17.73
N LEU A 114 8.64 2.77 16.91
CA LEU A 114 8.58 2.81 15.45
C LEU A 114 7.86 1.59 14.90
N ASP A 115 7.02 1.77 13.89
CA ASP A 115 6.42 0.67 13.17
C ASP A 115 7.34 0.18 12.05
N SER A 116 7.93 -1.00 12.21
CA SER A 116 8.82 -1.61 11.20
C SER A 116 8.07 -1.99 9.91
N TYR A 117 6.77 -2.23 9.95
CA TYR A 117 5.97 -2.49 8.74
C TYR A 117 5.94 -1.28 7.79
N ALA A 118 6.14 -0.06 8.29
CA ALA A 118 6.24 1.13 7.45
C ALA A 118 7.49 1.16 6.55
N ILE A 119 8.54 0.42 6.93
CA ILE A 119 9.79 0.27 6.16
C ILE A 119 9.90 -1.12 5.52
N ILE A 120 9.33 -2.16 6.12
CA ILE A 120 9.37 -3.56 5.65
C ILE A 120 7.93 -4.11 5.64
N PRO A 121 7.13 -3.83 4.57
CA PRO A 121 5.71 -4.17 4.51
C PRO A 121 5.48 -5.66 4.15
N LYS A 122 5.89 -6.56 5.04
CA LYS A 122 5.76 -8.01 4.87
C LYS A 122 5.53 -8.67 6.23
N ALA A 123 4.58 -9.58 6.33
CA ALA A 123 4.31 -10.29 7.59
C ALA A 123 5.52 -11.12 8.05
N LEU A 124 5.79 -11.17 9.36
CA LEU A 124 6.89 -11.95 9.96
C LEU A 124 6.82 -13.43 9.58
N LYS A 125 5.64 -14.01 9.49
CA LYS A 125 5.41 -15.39 9.03
C LYS A 125 6.15 -15.74 7.73
N SER A 126 6.33 -14.79 6.85
CA SER A 126 7.03 -15.00 5.57
C SER A 126 8.56 -14.98 5.66
N TRP A 127 9.11 -14.80 6.86
CA TRP A 127 10.55 -14.83 7.17
C TRP A 127 11.02 -16.16 7.77
N GLY A 128 10.19 -17.21 7.72
CA GLY A 128 10.52 -18.52 8.26
C GLY A 128 9.99 -18.75 9.68
N LYS A 129 9.14 -17.86 10.19
CA LYS A 129 8.47 -18.00 11.47
C LYS A 129 7.74 -19.34 11.55
N LYS A 130 7.90 -20.06 12.65
CA LYS A 130 7.07 -21.22 12.97
C LYS A 130 5.64 -20.74 13.21
N ASP A 131 4.65 -21.48 12.74
CA ASP A 131 3.27 -21.22 13.09
C ASP A 131 2.98 -21.76 14.49
N ILE A 132 2.20 -21.00 15.25
CA ILE A 132 1.59 -21.47 16.49
C ILE A 132 0.08 -21.64 16.27
N SER A 133 -0.49 -22.71 16.82
CA SER A 133 -1.95 -22.85 16.79
C SER A 133 -2.58 -21.80 17.69
N TYR A 134 -3.49 -20.99 17.15
CA TYR A 134 -4.23 -19.98 17.92
C TYR A 134 -5.03 -20.58 19.08
N VAL A 135 -5.38 -21.87 19.04
CA VAL A 135 -6.02 -22.60 20.13
C VAL A 135 -5.14 -22.62 21.39
N LEU A 136 -3.81 -22.60 21.24
CA LEU A 136 -2.88 -22.58 22.37
C LEU A 136 -2.87 -21.23 23.09
N LEU A 137 -3.18 -20.14 22.38
CA LEU A 137 -3.23 -18.78 22.92
C LEU A 137 -4.53 -18.50 23.67
N ASP A 138 -5.53 -19.39 23.55
CA ASP A 138 -6.81 -19.25 24.26
C ASP A 138 -6.62 -19.23 25.76
N ARG A 139 -7.45 -18.43 26.45
CA ARG A 139 -7.39 -18.20 27.90
C ARG A 139 -7.39 -19.49 28.72
N ASN A 140 -8.11 -20.50 28.25
CA ASN A 140 -8.24 -21.79 28.94
C ASN A 140 -7.04 -22.71 28.71
N ASN A 141 -6.30 -22.51 27.62
CA ASN A 141 -5.22 -23.41 27.20
C ASN A 141 -3.83 -22.84 27.48
N ARG A 142 -3.63 -21.52 27.36
CA ARG A 142 -2.31 -20.87 27.36
C ARG A 142 -1.45 -21.14 28.61
N LYS A 143 -2.08 -21.36 29.77
CA LYS A 143 -1.34 -21.69 30.98
C LYS A 143 -0.61 -23.03 30.88
N LYS A 144 -1.22 -24.02 30.21
CA LYS A 144 -0.65 -25.36 29.98
C LYS A 144 0.47 -25.31 28.92
N HIS A 145 0.39 -24.36 27.97
CA HIS A 145 1.31 -24.21 26.86
C HIS A 145 2.27 -23.02 27.01
N LYS A 146 2.43 -22.51 28.25
CA LYS A 146 3.20 -21.32 28.55
C LYS A 146 4.63 -21.36 27.98
N LEU A 147 5.34 -22.46 28.12
CA LEU A 147 6.72 -22.58 27.62
C LEU A 147 6.76 -22.51 26.08
N GLU A 148 5.86 -23.19 25.40
CA GLU A 148 5.76 -23.19 23.95
C GLU A 148 5.45 -21.78 23.41
N ILE A 149 4.52 -21.06 24.04
CA ILE A 149 4.17 -19.68 23.67
C ILE A 149 5.33 -18.72 23.93
N ILE A 150 6.05 -18.88 25.06
CA ILE A 150 7.24 -18.06 25.35
C ILE A 150 8.35 -18.32 24.35
N ASP A 151 8.57 -19.55 23.94
CA ASP A 151 9.61 -19.86 22.94
C ASP A 151 9.22 -19.33 21.54
N TYR A 152 7.94 -19.36 21.22
CA TYR A 152 7.41 -18.73 20.02
C TYR A 152 7.64 -17.20 20.05
N LEU A 153 7.27 -16.50 21.12
CA LEU A 153 7.50 -15.06 21.30
C LEU A 153 8.98 -14.70 21.24
N LYS A 154 9.88 -15.51 21.84
CA LYS A 154 11.32 -15.29 21.76
C LYS A 154 11.83 -15.37 20.33
N GLU A 155 11.32 -16.30 19.54
CA GLU A 155 11.67 -16.44 18.14
C GLU A 155 11.21 -15.24 17.31
N ASP A 156 9.97 -14.77 17.54
CA ASP A 156 9.44 -13.57 16.90
C ASP A 156 10.29 -12.33 17.17
N LEU A 157 10.69 -12.14 18.42
CA LEU A 157 11.57 -11.05 18.83
C LEU A 157 12.95 -11.12 18.13
N ARG A 158 13.56 -12.32 18.01
CA ARG A 158 14.83 -12.48 17.30
C ARG A 158 14.69 -12.17 15.81
N GLN A 159 13.69 -12.75 15.16
CA GLN A 159 13.45 -12.53 13.73
C GLN A 159 13.13 -11.07 13.42
N LEU A 160 12.33 -10.41 14.25
CA LEU A 160 12.05 -8.99 14.11
C LEU A 160 13.32 -8.16 14.24
N TYR A 161 14.17 -8.45 15.24
CA TYR A 161 15.42 -7.74 15.44
C TYR A 161 16.35 -7.91 14.24
N GLU A 162 16.59 -9.14 13.79
CA GLU A 162 17.45 -9.46 12.65
C GLU A 162 16.96 -8.81 11.36
N MET A 163 15.64 -8.85 11.11
CA MET A 163 15.01 -8.23 9.95
C MET A 163 15.24 -6.71 9.93
N VAL A 164 15.01 -6.04 11.05
CA VAL A 164 15.20 -4.59 11.19
C VAL A 164 16.70 -4.23 11.11
N GLU A 165 17.57 -5.00 11.74
CA GLU A 165 19.02 -4.80 11.72
C GLU A 165 19.59 -4.90 10.31
N GLN A 166 19.27 -5.96 9.60
CA GLN A 166 19.70 -6.16 8.21
C GLN A 166 19.21 -5.05 7.30
N PHE A 167 17.92 -4.67 7.40
CA PHE A 167 17.37 -3.62 6.57
C PHE A 167 17.97 -2.25 6.86
N THR A 168 18.01 -1.86 8.15
CA THR A 168 18.53 -0.54 8.55
C THR A 168 20.04 -0.44 8.40
N GLY A 169 20.77 -1.55 8.53
CA GLY A 169 22.19 -1.63 8.25
C GLY A 169 22.54 -1.35 6.80
N ARG A 170 21.72 -1.85 5.86
CA ARG A 170 21.92 -1.65 4.41
C ARG A 170 21.44 -0.28 3.92
N PHE A 171 20.29 0.20 4.39
CA PHE A 171 19.58 1.35 3.80
C PHE A 171 19.47 2.56 4.73
N GLY A 172 19.94 2.44 5.97
CA GLY A 172 19.84 3.49 6.99
C GLY A 172 18.46 3.56 7.64
N LYS A 173 18.37 4.35 8.70
CA LYS A 173 17.16 4.54 9.50
C LYS A 173 16.27 5.63 8.88
N ASN A 174 15.10 5.25 8.38
CA ASN A 174 14.07 6.13 7.85
C ASN A 174 12.69 5.71 8.38
N LEU A 175 11.71 6.61 8.33
CA LEU A 175 10.37 6.33 8.86
C LEU A 175 9.50 5.51 7.89
N THR A 176 9.79 5.55 6.59
CA THR A 176 9.00 4.86 5.58
C THR A 176 9.88 4.29 4.49
N LEU A 177 9.41 3.23 3.84
CA LEU A 177 10.08 2.62 2.70
C LEU A 177 10.36 3.63 1.57
N ALA A 178 9.38 4.49 1.24
CA ALA A 178 9.56 5.52 0.22
C ALA A 178 10.63 6.56 0.61
N SER A 179 10.74 6.90 1.91
CA SER A 179 11.81 7.77 2.40
C SER A 179 13.17 7.09 2.34
N THR A 180 13.20 5.77 2.57
CA THR A 180 14.42 4.96 2.44
C THR A 180 14.89 4.93 0.99
N ALA A 181 14.01 4.65 0.03
CA ALA A 181 14.36 4.66 -1.39
C ALA A 181 14.92 6.02 -1.85
N PHE A 182 14.31 7.13 -1.42
CA PHE A 182 14.81 8.48 -1.73
C PHE A 182 16.17 8.77 -1.07
N SER A 183 16.38 8.31 0.17
CA SER A 183 17.68 8.43 0.84
C SER A 183 18.77 7.66 0.09
N VAL A 184 18.46 6.46 -0.37
CA VAL A 184 19.35 5.62 -1.18
C VAL A 184 19.67 6.28 -2.52
N MET A 185 18.65 6.73 -3.27
CA MET A 185 18.85 7.46 -4.54
C MET A 185 19.81 8.64 -4.36
N LYS A 186 19.60 9.43 -3.31
CA LYS A 186 20.44 10.61 -3.04
C LYS A 186 21.87 10.22 -2.64
N LYS A 187 22.01 9.30 -1.68
CA LYS A 187 23.30 9.02 -1.04
C LYS A 187 24.18 8.08 -1.85
N GLN A 188 23.60 7.08 -2.50
CA GLN A 188 24.36 6.04 -3.21
C GLN A 188 24.46 6.32 -4.71
N PHE A 189 23.46 7.00 -5.30
CA PHE A 189 23.42 7.28 -6.75
C PHE A 189 23.55 8.75 -7.11
N GLY A 190 23.78 9.64 -6.15
CA GLY A 190 23.96 11.07 -6.42
C GLY A 190 22.75 11.74 -7.08
N VAL A 191 21.54 11.18 -6.89
CA VAL A 191 20.33 11.73 -7.49
C VAL A 191 19.93 13.00 -6.72
N GLU A 192 20.06 14.14 -7.39
CA GLU A 192 19.48 15.37 -6.88
C GLU A 192 17.97 15.33 -7.09
N LEU A 193 17.21 15.10 -6.02
CA LEU A 193 15.76 14.97 -6.08
C LEU A 193 15.11 16.31 -6.39
N PRO A 194 14.28 16.41 -7.47
CA PRO A 194 13.65 17.66 -7.84
C PRO A 194 12.64 18.10 -6.80
N LYS A 195 12.95 19.19 -6.10
CA LYS A 195 12.03 19.88 -5.20
C LYS A 195 11.07 20.72 -6.03
N SER A 196 9.88 20.95 -5.50
CA SER A 196 8.85 21.74 -6.14
C SER A 196 8.18 22.67 -5.12
N THR A 197 7.33 23.56 -5.62
CA THR A 197 6.51 24.47 -4.81
C THR A 197 5.05 23.98 -4.79
N GLU A 198 4.28 24.50 -3.86
CA GLU A 198 2.84 24.24 -3.80
C GLU A 198 2.12 24.70 -5.08
N TRP A 199 2.48 25.89 -5.59
CA TRP A 199 1.95 26.41 -6.83
C TRP A 199 2.21 25.46 -8.02
N HIS A 200 3.45 24.99 -8.17
CA HIS A 200 3.81 24.06 -9.21
C HIS A 200 3.08 22.73 -9.07
N ASP A 201 2.99 22.20 -7.85
CA ASP A 201 2.25 20.96 -7.58
C ASP A 201 0.78 21.10 -7.97
N SER A 202 0.12 22.17 -7.52
CA SER A 202 -1.29 22.43 -7.83
C SER A 202 -1.54 22.59 -9.33
N ARG A 203 -0.64 23.28 -10.03
CA ARG A 203 -0.72 23.49 -11.48
C ARG A 203 -0.61 22.20 -12.28
N PHE A 204 0.31 21.31 -11.90
CA PHE A 204 0.62 20.09 -12.68
C PHE A 204 -0.05 18.81 -12.14
N ARG A 205 -0.71 18.87 -11.00
CA ARG A 205 -1.47 17.73 -10.46
C ARG A 205 -2.58 17.20 -11.37
N PRO A 206 -3.24 17.99 -12.23
CA PRO A 206 -4.21 17.48 -13.20
C PRO A 206 -3.66 16.40 -14.15
N TRP A 207 -2.34 16.38 -14.44
CA TRP A 207 -1.68 15.35 -15.25
C TRP A 207 -1.33 14.09 -14.48
N TYR A 208 -1.43 14.10 -13.14
CA TYR A 208 -1.05 12.95 -12.33
C TYR A 208 -2.20 11.96 -12.20
N PHE A 209 -2.10 10.85 -12.90
CA PHE A 209 -3.01 9.72 -12.82
C PHE A 209 -2.26 8.47 -12.36
N ALA A 210 -2.95 7.57 -11.64
CA ALA A 210 -2.46 6.26 -11.26
C ALA A 210 -2.40 5.30 -12.48
N GLY A 211 -2.09 4.04 -12.25
CA GLY A 211 -2.12 3.00 -13.28
C GLY A 211 -3.49 2.83 -13.92
N ARG A 212 -3.51 2.31 -15.16
CA ARG A 212 -4.74 1.99 -15.88
C ARG A 212 -5.37 0.73 -15.31
N VAL A 213 -6.64 0.83 -14.92
CA VAL A 213 -7.47 -0.33 -14.52
C VAL A 213 -8.77 -0.26 -15.29
N GLN A 214 -9.00 -1.25 -16.15
CA GLN A 214 -10.16 -1.25 -17.03
C GLN A 214 -10.59 -2.68 -17.33
N PHE A 215 -11.89 -2.91 -17.42
CA PHE A 215 -12.47 -4.14 -17.95
C PHE A 215 -13.17 -3.80 -19.27
N PHE A 216 -13.16 -4.75 -20.20
CA PHE A 216 -13.73 -4.59 -21.54
C PHE A 216 -14.95 -5.49 -21.73
N SER A 217 -15.09 -6.51 -20.89
CA SER A 217 -16.25 -7.38 -20.85
C SER A 217 -16.51 -7.81 -19.41
N LEU A 218 -17.76 -8.11 -19.08
CA LEU A 218 -18.23 -8.52 -17.77
C LEU A 218 -18.81 -9.91 -17.82
N GLY A 219 -18.86 -10.57 -16.65
CA GLY A 219 -19.44 -11.89 -16.51
C GLY A 219 -18.44 -13.00 -16.78
N ARG A 220 -18.96 -14.16 -17.13
CA ARG A 220 -18.20 -15.37 -17.41
C ARG A 220 -17.74 -15.41 -18.86
N HIS A 221 -16.50 -15.83 -19.06
CA HIS A 221 -15.88 -16.06 -20.36
C HIS A 221 -15.23 -17.43 -20.37
N ASP A 222 -15.63 -18.28 -21.29
CA ASP A 222 -15.06 -19.61 -21.54
C ASP A 222 -14.16 -19.54 -22.76
N GLY A 223 -13.00 -20.19 -22.73
CA GLY A 223 -12.06 -20.22 -23.83
C GLY A 223 -10.60 -20.26 -23.36
N ASN A 224 -9.69 -19.99 -24.27
CA ASN A 224 -8.26 -19.93 -23.94
C ASN A 224 -7.85 -18.49 -23.74
N PHE A 225 -7.44 -18.14 -22.53
CA PHE A 225 -6.99 -16.79 -22.20
C PHE A 225 -5.59 -16.81 -21.61
N GLU A 226 -4.88 -15.70 -21.78
CA GLU A 226 -3.55 -15.48 -21.26
C GLU A 226 -3.56 -14.30 -20.28
N ILE A 227 -2.91 -14.48 -19.13
CA ILE A 227 -2.64 -13.40 -18.17
C ILE A 227 -1.15 -13.08 -18.25
N PHE A 228 -0.83 -11.88 -18.68
CA PHE A 228 0.53 -11.35 -18.71
C PHE A 228 0.70 -10.20 -17.73
N ASP A 229 1.91 -10.09 -17.17
CA ASP A 229 2.33 -9.03 -16.27
C ASP A 229 3.68 -8.47 -16.70
N ILE A 230 3.90 -7.15 -16.58
CA ILE A 230 5.17 -6.51 -16.93
C ILE A 230 6.14 -6.67 -15.75
N ASN A 231 7.28 -7.30 -15.98
CA ASN A 231 8.33 -7.43 -14.97
C ASN A 231 8.83 -6.07 -14.49
N SER A 232 8.43 -5.68 -13.27
CA SER A 232 8.84 -4.42 -12.63
C SER A 232 8.52 -3.18 -13.50
N ALA A 233 7.27 -3.03 -13.93
CA ALA A 233 6.81 -2.01 -14.88
C ALA A 233 7.22 -0.57 -14.52
N PHE A 234 6.95 -0.12 -13.29
CA PHE A 234 7.34 1.23 -12.87
C PHE A 234 8.86 1.42 -12.77
N PRO A 235 9.62 0.48 -12.16
CA PRO A 235 11.07 0.52 -12.27
C PRO A 235 11.58 0.56 -13.71
N TYR A 236 11.01 -0.24 -14.61
CA TYR A 236 11.37 -0.16 -16.02
C TYR A 236 11.11 1.23 -16.60
N GLY A 237 9.92 1.80 -16.35
CA GLY A 237 9.63 3.18 -16.72
C GLY A 237 10.69 4.16 -16.21
N MET A 238 11.18 4.00 -14.98
CA MET A 238 12.22 4.87 -14.40
C MET A 238 13.57 4.80 -15.14
N THR A 239 13.81 3.82 -16.00
CA THR A 239 15.04 3.75 -16.81
C THR A 239 15.02 4.67 -18.02
N PHE A 240 13.89 5.29 -18.33
CA PHE A 240 13.72 6.25 -19.42
C PHE A 240 13.81 7.69 -18.90
N PRO A 241 14.12 8.67 -19.78
CA PRO A 241 14.13 10.08 -19.40
C PRO A 241 12.73 10.58 -19.04
N HIS A 242 12.61 11.23 -17.90
CA HIS A 242 11.37 11.85 -17.43
C HIS A 242 11.60 13.32 -17.09
N TRP A 243 10.52 14.07 -16.97
CA TRP A 243 10.53 15.43 -16.45
C TRP A 243 11.15 15.44 -15.04
N PHE A 244 12.26 16.17 -14.86
CA PHE A 244 13.06 16.09 -13.63
C PHE A 244 13.45 17.46 -13.05
N ALA A 245 12.65 18.50 -13.31
CA ALA A 245 12.81 19.84 -12.73
C ALA A 245 11.45 20.53 -12.60
N PRO A 246 11.25 21.46 -11.67
CA PRO A 246 10.04 22.27 -11.64
C PRO A 246 9.97 23.28 -12.79
N GLU A 247 11.13 23.73 -13.29
CA GLU A 247 11.21 24.72 -14.37
C GLU A 247 10.80 24.14 -15.72
N HIS A 248 10.08 24.92 -16.51
CA HIS A 248 9.59 24.55 -17.82
C HIS A 248 9.49 25.76 -18.75
N LYS A 249 9.37 25.48 -20.05
CA LYS A 249 9.02 26.46 -21.08
C LYS A 249 7.64 26.14 -21.61
N GLU A 250 6.84 27.17 -21.85
CA GLU A 250 5.57 27.02 -22.54
C GLU A 250 5.75 27.19 -24.04
N LEU A 251 5.09 26.34 -24.81
CA LEU A 251 5.15 26.34 -26.27
C LEU A 251 3.73 26.23 -26.82
N SER A 252 3.51 26.75 -28.04
CA SER A 252 2.23 26.67 -28.76
C SER A 252 2.10 25.43 -29.66
N ARG A 253 3.19 24.68 -29.87
CA ARG A 253 3.23 23.51 -30.73
C ARG A 253 4.13 22.42 -30.18
N MET A 254 3.88 21.16 -30.58
CA MET A 254 4.68 20.02 -30.19
C MET A 254 6.15 20.19 -30.63
N PRO A 255 7.11 20.01 -29.71
CA PRO A 255 8.53 20.11 -30.09
C PRO A 255 8.97 18.87 -30.87
N LYS A 256 10.00 19.05 -31.74
CA LYS A 256 10.57 17.93 -32.50
C LYS A 256 11.32 16.91 -31.63
N LYS A 257 11.95 17.36 -30.52
CA LYS A 257 12.74 16.51 -29.62
C LYS A 257 12.14 16.51 -28.21
N ASN A 258 12.25 15.38 -27.50
CA ASN A 258 11.77 15.18 -26.13
C ASN A 258 10.26 15.42 -26.01
N ARG A 259 9.50 15.07 -27.03
CA ARG A 259 8.04 15.25 -27.07
C ARG A 259 7.33 14.37 -26.05
N GLU A 260 7.88 13.21 -25.75
CA GLU A 260 7.37 12.25 -24.78
C GLU A 260 7.49 12.76 -23.32
N GLN A 261 8.44 13.63 -23.05
CA GLN A 261 8.68 14.22 -21.73
C GLN A 261 7.88 15.50 -21.51
N CYS A 262 7.23 16.04 -22.54
CA CYS A 262 6.37 17.22 -22.42
C CYS A 262 4.99 16.87 -21.87
N PHE A 263 4.33 17.87 -21.30
CA PHE A 263 2.93 17.80 -20.93
C PHE A 263 2.11 18.72 -21.84
N TYR A 264 0.91 18.29 -22.15
CA TYR A 264 0.06 18.92 -23.15
C TYR A 264 -1.34 19.19 -22.60
N ILE A 265 -1.93 20.29 -22.99
CA ILE A 265 -3.38 20.46 -23.01
C ILE A 265 -3.78 20.31 -24.47
N VAL A 266 -4.61 19.33 -24.74
CA VAL A 266 -5.04 19.02 -26.12
C VAL A 266 -6.57 18.98 -26.20
N LYS A 267 -7.10 19.28 -27.38
CA LYS A 267 -8.49 19.04 -27.75
C LYS A 267 -8.49 17.96 -28.83
N CYS A 268 -9.15 16.84 -28.57
CA CYS A 268 -9.10 15.68 -29.47
C CYS A 268 -10.20 14.66 -29.14
N SER A 269 -10.36 13.68 -30.03
CA SER A 269 -10.99 12.39 -29.70
C SER A 269 -9.87 11.44 -29.28
N PRO A 270 -9.79 11.08 -27.98
CA PRO A 270 -8.59 10.39 -27.43
C PRO A 270 -8.53 8.90 -27.72
N GLY A 271 -9.60 8.28 -28.24
CA GLY A 271 -9.66 6.86 -28.56
C GLY A 271 -9.27 5.93 -27.41
N GLY A 272 -9.56 6.33 -26.18
CA GLY A 272 -9.17 5.58 -24.97
C GLY A 272 -7.67 5.67 -24.62
N ALA A 273 -6.86 6.46 -25.30
CA ALA A 273 -5.44 6.61 -24.99
C ALA A 273 -5.18 7.44 -23.73
N LEU A 274 -5.93 8.52 -23.57
CA LEU A 274 -5.72 9.51 -22.51
C LEU A 274 -6.64 9.26 -21.29
N PRO A 275 -6.11 9.40 -20.06
CA PRO A 275 -6.92 9.32 -18.86
C PRO A 275 -7.69 10.62 -18.59
N ALA A 276 -8.88 10.50 -17.99
CA ALA A 276 -9.64 11.60 -17.44
C ALA A 276 -10.17 11.26 -16.04
N ARG A 277 -10.60 12.27 -15.28
CA ARG A 277 -11.28 12.10 -13.99
C ARG A 277 -12.77 12.34 -14.16
N ALA A 278 -13.59 11.41 -13.67
CA ALA A 278 -15.01 11.64 -13.48
C ALA A 278 -15.24 12.57 -12.27
N GLU A 279 -16.45 13.09 -12.12
CA GLU A 279 -16.85 13.97 -11.00
C GLU A 279 -16.55 13.38 -9.63
N ASN A 280 -16.71 12.08 -9.45
CA ASN A 280 -16.37 11.36 -8.21
C ASN A 280 -14.86 11.08 -8.04
N GLY A 281 -14.00 11.68 -8.88
CA GLY A 281 -12.54 11.55 -8.82
C GLY A 281 -11.97 10.26 -9.41
N SER A 282 -12.80 9.34 -9.89
CA SER A 282 -12.30 8.08 -10.47
C SER A 282 -11.68 8.29 -11.85
N VAL A 283 -10.69 7.46 -12.19
CA VAL A 283 -10.01 7.52 -13.47
C VAL A 283 -10.71 6.62 -14.49
N HIS A 284 -10.95 7.17 -15.68
CA HIS A 284 -11.47 6.46 -16.85
C HIS A 284 -10.71 6.89 -18.11
N PHE A 285 -10.96 6.22 -19.23
CA PHE A 285 -10.28 6.43 -20.52
C PHE A 285 -11.34 6.73 -21.58
N PRO A 286 -11.67 8.01 -21.81
CA PRO A 286 -12.79 8.43 -22.66
C PRO A 286 -12.52 8.24 -24.15
N LEU A 287 -13.59 8.32 -24.93
CA LEU A 287 -13.57 8.33 -26.39
C LEU A 287 -14.04 9.66 -26.98
N ASP A 288 -14.84 10.39 -26.18
CA ASP A 288 -15.55 11.57 -26.62
C ASP A 288 -14.58 12.71 -26.93
N TYR A 289 -14.91 13.52 -27.94
CA TYR A 289 -14.16 14.70 -28.28
C TYR A 289 -14.22 15.72 -27.14
N GLY A 290 -13.05 16.20 -26.70
CA GLY A 290 -12.98 17.09 -25.55
C GLY A 290 -11.56 17.61 -25.28
N VAL A 291 -11.41 18.33 -24.17
CA VAL A 291 -10.12 18.87 -23.70
C VAL A 291 -9.52 17.92 -22.66
N TYR A 292 -8.24 17.55 -22.87
CA TYR A 292 -7.53 16.60 -22.03
C TYR A 292 -6.16 17.10 -21.58
N TYR A 293 -5.76 16.69 -20.36
CA TYR A 293 -4.44 16.86 -19.81
C TYR A 293 -3.59 15.61 -20.13
N ALA A 294 -2.79 15.68 -21.17
CA ALA A 294 -2.04 14.55 -21.70
C ALA A 294 -0.56 14.60 -21.32
N CYS A 295 -0.02 13.53 -20.76
CA CYS A 295 1.42 13.34 -20.70
C CYS A 295 1.93 12.87 -22.07
N GLY A 296 3.14 13.29 -22.45
CA GLY A 296 3.68 13.01 -23.79
C GLY A 296 3.79 11.53 -24.14
N TRP A 297 4.14 10.67 -23.19
CA TRP A 297 4.21 9.22 -23.43
C TRP A 297 2.89 8.64 -23.94
N GLU A 298 1.76 9.00 -23.33
CA GLU A 298 0.43 8.53 -23.73
C GLU A 298 -0.05 9.20 -25.02
N LEU A 299 0.18 10.51 -25.14
CA LEU A 299 -0.21 11.26 -26.33
C LEU A 299 0.47 10.69 -27.58
N ILE A 300 1.80 10.49 -27.51
CA ILE A 300 2.56 9.96 -28.64
C ILE A 300 2.16 8.52 -28.95
N ALA A 301 1.99 7.66 -27.94
CA ALA A 301 1.50 6.30 -28.16
C ALA A 301 0.13 6.28 -28.85
N GLY A 302 -0.78 7.17 -28.45
CA GLY A 302 -2.11 7.27 -29.08
C GLY A 302 -2.05 7.77 -30.52
N ILE A 303 -1.15 8.71 -30.83
CA ILE A 303 -0.91 9.20 -32.21
C ILE A 303 -0.31 8.08 -33.08
N GLU A 304 0.72 7.40 -32.60
CA GLU A 304 1.41 6.31 -33.31
C GLU A 304 0.47 5.14 -33.65
N LEU A 305 -0.50 4.87 -32.80
CA LEU A 305 -1.51 3.84 -33.00
C LEU A 305 -2.73 4.32 -33.82
N GLY A 306 -2.75 5.59 -34.24
CA GLY A 306 -3.88 6.18 -34.97
C GLY A 306 -5.18 6.28 -34.15
N LYS A 307 -5.10 6.20 -32.81
CA LYS A 307 -6.26 6.22 -31.93
C LYS A 307 -6.66 7.65 -31.51
N ILE A 308 -5.72 8.57 -31.50
CA ILE A 308 -6.03 10.00 -31.27
C ILE A 308 -6.31 10.66 -32.61
N THR A 309 -7.51 11.20 -32.73
CA THR A 309 -7.98 11.90 -33.93
C THR A 309 -8.44 13.31 -33.60
N GLN A 310 -8.60 14.17 -34.62
CA GLN A 310 -9.03 15.57 -34.49
C GLN A 310 -8.15 16.33 -33.48
N LEU A 311 -6.84 16.11 -33.51
CA LEU A 311 -5.90 16.64 -32.53
C LEU A 311 -5.60 18.13 -32.78
N GLU A 312 -5.94 18.94 -31.77
CA GLU A 312 -5.52 20.33 -31.62
C GLU A 312 -4.67 20.47 -30.37
N ILE A 313 -3.46 21.04 -30.49
CA ILE A 313 -2.59 21.32 -29.36
C ILE A 313 -2.86 22.72 -28.85
N LEU A 314 -3.47 22.84 -27.66
CA LEU A 314 -3.80 24.13 -27.05
C LEU A 314 -2.60 24.72 -26.30
N ARG A 315 -1.82 23.88 -25.60
CA ARG A 315 -0.65 24.32 -24.82
C ARG A 315 0.33 23.18 -24.61
N VAL A 316 1.62 23.50 -24.60
CA VAL A 316 2.70 22.54 -24.31
C VAL A 316 3.57 23.06 -23.19
N PHE A 317 3.89 22.19 -22.24
CA PHE A 317 4.84 22.45 -21.16
C PHE A 317 6.06 21.55 -21.36
N LYS A 318 7.18 22.16 -21.72
CA LYS A 318 8.44 21.45 -21.97
C LYS A 318 9.38 21.60 -20.78
N PRO A 319 9.82 20.49 -20.13
CA PRO A 319 10.77 20.56 -19.01
C PRO A 319 12.12 21.15 -19.45
N THR A 320 12.77 21.88 -18.55
CA THR A 320 14.14 22.36 -18.75
C THR A 320 15.17 21.27 -18.49
N LYS A 321 14.84 20.29 -17.62
CA LYS A 321 15.70 19.16 -17.29
C LYS A 321 14.92 17.85 -17.38
N ILE A 322 15.50 16.89 -18.05
CA ILE A 322 15.04 15.49 -18.08
C ILE A 322 16.13 14.61 -17.47
N ARG A 323 15.74 13.53 -16.82
CA ARG A 323 16.66 12.54 -16.24
C ARG A 323 15.97 11.18 -16.17
N ASP A 324 16.75 10.11 -16.33
CA ASP A 324 16.37 8.75 -15.96
C ASP A 324 16.94 8.39 -14.57
N LEU A 325 16.45 7.28 -14.04
CA LEU A 325 16.91 6.70 -12.78
C LEU A 325 17.47 5.29 -13.03
N GLY A 326 18.03 5.07 -14.24
CA GLY A 326 18.45 3.77 -14.72
C GLY A 326 19.51 3.10 -13.84
N ASP A 327 20.49 3.84 -13.31
CA ASP A 327 21.54 3.27 -12.46
C ASP A 327 20.98 2.71 -11.15
N PHE A 328 20.05 3.45 -10.50
CA PHE A 328 19.34 2.97 -9.33
C PHE A 328 18.53 1.70 -9.65
N VAL A 329 17.79 1.71 -10.76
CA VAL A 329 16.95 0.58 -11.16
C VAL A 329 17.79 -0.66 -11.47
N ARG A 330 18.81 -0.52 -12.33
CA ARG A 330 19.68 -1.64 -12.74
C ARG A 330 20.40 -2.25 -11.55
N HIS A 331 20.90 -1.42 -10.63
CA HIS A 331 21.56 -1.89 -9.42
C HIS A 331 20.63 -2.81 -8.60
N PHE A 332 19.44 -2.33 -8.22
CA PHE A 332 18.52 -3.09 -7.39
C PHE A 332 17.86 -4.26 -8.11
N TYR A 333 17.62 -4.14 -9.41
CA TYR A 333 17.10 -5.24 -10.21
C TYR A 333 18.10 -6.40 -10.28
N ASN A 334 19.36 -6.11 -10.58
CA ASN A 334 20.43 -7.11 -10.64
C ASN A 334 20.72 -7.72 -9.26
N ALA A 335 20.75 -6.89 -8.21
CA ALA A 335 20.94 -7.38 -6.83
C ALA A 335 19.79 -8.30 -6.38
N LYS A 336 18.54 -7.99 -6.78
CA LYS A 336 17.39 -8.88 -6.56
C LYS A 336 17.55 -10.21 -7.29
N ALA A 337 17.95 -10.17 -8.57
CA ALA A 337 18.14 -11.38 -9.38
C ALA A 337 19.26 -12.27 -8.83
N LYS A 338 20.38 -11.67 -8.42
CA LYS A 338 21.50 -12.37 -7.78
C LYS A 338 21.07 -13.04 -6.48
N ALA A 339 20.43 -12.30 -5.57
CA ALA A 339 19.95 -12.85 -4.31
C ALA A 339 18.95 -14.00 -4.51
N LYS A 340 18.09 -13.90 -5.52
CA LYS A 340 17.17 -15.00 -5.90
C LYS A 340 17.93 -16.25 -6.34
N ALA A 341 18.97 -16.11 -7.17
CA ALA A 341 19.81 -17.22 -7.62
C ALA A 341 20.58 -17.89 -6.47
N GLU A 342 21.00 -17.10 -5.47
CA GLU A 342 21.68 -17.55 -4.27
C GLU A 342 20.74 -18.09 -3.18
N GLY A 343 19.41 -18.01 -3.37
CA GLY A 343 18.42 -18.43 -2.38
C GLY A 343 18.27 -17.49 -1.18
N ASP A 344 18.90 -16.30 -1.21
CA ASP A 344 18.78 -15.28 -0.16
C ASP A 344 17.46 -14.50 -0.29
N LYS A 345 16.40 -15.09 0.26
CA LYS A 345 15.02 -14.53 0.22
C LYS A 345 14.91 -13.16 0.90
N ALA A 346 15.72 -12.89 1.92
CA ALA A 346 15.70 -11.61 2.62
C ALA A 346 16.25 -10.49 1.75
N THR A 347 17.43 -10.69 1.18
CA THR A 347 18.07 -9.74 0.27
C THR A 347 17.25 -9.54 -1.01
N GLU A 348 16.71 -10.62 -1.60
CA GLU A 348 15.79 -10.53 -2.74
C GLU A 348 14.61 -9.60 -2.43
N PHE A 349 13.96 -9.83 -1.29
CA PHE A 349 12.80 -9.04 -0.88
C PHE A 349 13.17 -7.58 -0.61
N PHE A 350 14.26 -7.29 0.11
CA PHE A 350 14.69 -5.93 0.40
C PHE A 350 14.98 -5.14 -0.87
N ASN A 351 15.69 -5.73 -1.82
CA ASN A 351 15.96 -5.09 -3.10
C ASN A 351 14.67 -4.84 -3.89
N LYS A 352 13.73 -5.80 -3.88
CA LYS A 352 12.42 -5.66 -4.53
C LYS A 352 11.62 -4.48 -3.97
N ILE A 353 11.54 -4.33 -2.66
CA ILE A 353 10.72 -3.27 -2.06
C ILE A 353 11.34 -1.88 -2.23
N ILE A 354 12.67 -1.75 -2.13
CA ILE A 354 13.39 -0.49 -2.41
C ILE A 354 13.19 -0.07 -3.86
N LEU A 355 13.35 -1.00 -4.79
CA LEU A 355 13.17 -0.76 -6.22
C LEU A 355 11.75 -0.22 -6.52
N ASN A 356 10.72 -0.84 -5.97
CA ASN A 356 9.33 -0.48 -6.25
C ASN A 356 8.85 0.79 -5.51
N ALA A 357 9.52 1.19 -4.42
CA ALA A 357 9.12 2.36 -3.63
C ALA A 357 9.60 3.70 -4.23
N GLY A 358 10.47 3.65 -5.25
CA GLY A 358 11.22 4.82 -5.70
C GLY A 358 10.36 5.92 -6.34
N TYR A 359 9.33 5.58 -7.13
CA TYR A 359 8.59 6.58 -7.90
C TYR A 359 7.44 7.26 -7.16
N GLY A 360 6.75 6.52 -6.28
CA GLY A 360 5.50 6.98 -5.67
C GLY A 360 5.66 8.24 -4.82
N LYS A 361 6.84 8.44 -4.25
CA LYS A 361 7.10 9.60 -3.39
C LYS A 361 7.13 10.93 -4.16
N PHE A 362 7.43 10.95 -5.44
CA PHE A 362 7.34 12.16 -6.27
C PHE A 362 5.91 12.68 -6.38
N GLY A 363 4.90 11.79 -6.31
CA GLY A 363 3.48 12.12 -6.40
C GLY A 363 2.78 12.40 -5.07
N ILE A 364 3.49 12.41 -3.94
CA ILE A 364 2.91 12.74 -2.63
C ILE A 364 2.26 14.12 -2.66
N GLN A 365 1.11 14.25 -1.99
CA GLN A 365 0.35 15.50 -1.86
C GLN A 365 0.44 16.04 -0.43
N PRO A 366 1.39 16.94 -0.13
CA PRO A 366 1.62 17.43 1.23
C PRO A 366 0.44 18.21 1.83
N LYS A 367 -0.42 18.81 1.01
CA LYS A 367 -1.64 19.50 1.46
C LYS A 367 -2.60 18.58 2.23
N GLU A 368 -2.59 17.28 1.95
CA GLU A 368 -3.43 16.29 2.61
C GLU A 368 -2.82 15.78 3.93
N PHE A 369 -1.64 16.25 4.29
CA PHE A 369 -1.01 15.85 5.55
C PHE A 369 -1.78 16.41 6.73
N ARG A 370 -1.94 15.56 7.75
CA ARG A 370 -2.56 15.90 9.01
C ARG A 370 -1.57 15.72 10.14
N ASP A 371 -1.52 16.71 11.03
CA ASP A 371 -0.93 16.52 12.35
C ASP A 371 -1.91 15.70 13.18
N VAL A 372 -1.39 14.77 13.97
CA VAL A 372 -2.18 13.95 14.88
C VAL A 372 -1.60 14.08 16.27
N SER A 373 -2.44 14.23 17.26
CA SER A 373 -2.08 14.21 18.68
C SER A 373 -2.95 13.21 19.42
N ILE A 374 -2.34 12.50 20.37
CA ILE A 374 -3.03 11.58 21.28
C ILE A 374 -2.90 12.20 22.65
N ARG A 375 -4.00 12.37 23.36
CA ARG A 375 -4.08 13.07 24.63
C ARG A 375 -4.90 12.31 25.66
N THR A 376 -4.71 12.65 26.91
CA THR A 376 -5.65 12.31 27.96
C THR A 376 -7.02 12.87 27.61
N TYR A 377 -8.05 12.21 28.12
CA TYR A 377 -9.44 12.47 27.74
C TYR A 377 -9.78 13.97 27.78
N ARG A 378 -10.23 14.47 26.66
CA ARG A 378 -10.63 15.87 26.40
C ARG A 378 -9.58 16.95 26.67
N SER A 379 -8.31 16.58 26.79
CA SER A 379 -7.21 17.53 26.89
C SER A 379 -6.77 17.97 25.50
N CYS A 380 -7.21 19.13 25.02
CA CYS A 380 -6.84 19.62 23.69
C CYS A 380 -5.33 19.90 23.59
N PRO A 381 -4.69 19.60 22.44
CA PRO A 381 -3.26 19.87 22.22
C PRO A 381 -2.87 21.36 22.35
N CYS A 382 -3.82 22.29 22.24
CA CYS A 382 -3.59 23.72 22.49
C CYS A 382 -3.50 24.11 23.97
N GLY A 383 -3.75 23.16 24.88
CA GLY A 383 -3.77 23.39 26.33
C GLY A 383 -5.08 23.98 26.89
N GLN A 384 -6.08 24.23 26.04
CA GLN A 384 -7.38 24.75 26.45
C GLN A 384 -8.44 23.65 26.39
N SER A 385 -9.44 23.67 27.26
CA SER A 385 -10.60 22.78 27.17
C SER A 385 -11.59 23.35 26.14
N HIS A 386 -12.04 22.51 25.20
CA HIS A 386 -13.04 22.86 24.16
C HIS A 386 -14.28 21.95 24.23
N VAL A 387 -14.55 21.36 25.39
CA VAL A 387 -15.61 20.34 25.55
C VAL A 387 -16.99 20.86 25.24
N ASP A 388 -17.26 22.15 25.56
CA ASP A 388 -18.55 22.81 25.29
C ASP A 388 -18.35 24.26 24.80
N GLY A 389 -17.17 24.56 24.24
CA GLY A 389 -16.74 25.90 23.87
C GLY A 389 -16.50 26.08 22.37
N PRO A 390 -16.01 27.28 21.98
CA PRO A 390 -15.72 27.58 20.58
C PRO A 390 -14.64 26.65 20.02
N ALA A 391 -14.69 26.44 18.68
CA ALA A 391 -13.69 25.64 17.96
C ALA A 391 -12.26 26.04 18.31
N CYS A 392 -11.37 25.07 18.37
CA CYS A 392 -9.95 25.29 18.71
C CYS A 392 -9.30 26.26 17.72
N LYS A 393 -8.77 27.39 18.21
CA LYS A 393 -8.08 28.41 17.37
C LYS A 393 -6.86 27.85 16.63
N GLU A 394 -6.26 26.77 17.13
CA GLU A 394 -5.17 26.07 16.45
C GLU A 394 -5.64 25.01 15.45
N GLY A 395 -6.95 24.90 15.20
CA GLY A 395 -7.55 23.99 14.23
C GLY A 395 -7.55 22.52 14.63
N TRP A 396 -7.37 22.20 15.91
CA TRP A 396 -7.49 20.82 16.37
C TRP A 396 -8.96 20.39 16.43
N GLU A 397 -9.25 19.27 15.82
CA GLU A 397 -10.54 18.60 15.81
C GLU A 397 -10.40 17.21 16.40
N ILE A 398 -11.41 16.77 17.15
CA ILE A 398 -11.46 15.41 17.69
C ILE A 398 -11.75 14.45 16.53
N SER A 399 -10.88 13.45 16.38
CA SER A 399 -11.11 12.35 15.44
C SER A 399 -11.83 11.18 16.08
N TYR A 400 -11.49 10.88 17.33
CA TYR A 400 -12.04 9.77 18.09
C TYR A 400 -11.80 9.96 19.57
N GLU A 401 -12.80 9.62 20.39
CA GLU A 401 -12.71 9.57 21.85
C GLU A 401 -12.92 8.14 22.33
N ASP A 402 -12.03 7.69 23.19
CA ASP A 402 -12.14 6.44 23.92
C ASP A 402 -12.37 6.76 25.39
N GLU A 403 -13.63 6.90 25.78
CA GLU A 403 -14.04 7.28 27.13
C GLU A 403 -13.60 6.25 28.16
N GLN A 404 -13.69 4.95 27.83
CA GLN A 404 -13.33 3.86 28.73
C GLN A 404 -11.84 3.87 29.08
N ARG A 405 -11.00 4.26 28.13
CA ARG A 405 -9.54 4.36 28.29
C ARG A 405 -9.07 5.74 28.71
N GLY A 406 -9.94 6.75 28.67
CA GLY A 406 -9.57 8.12 28.93
C GLY A 406 -8.63 8.71 27.89
N ILE A 407 -8.79 8.37 26.61
CA ILE A 407 -7.93 8.78 25.51
C ILE A 407 -8.71 9.53 24.45
N THR A 408 -8.19 10.67 24.00
CA THR A 408 -8.73 11.43 22.86
C THR A 408 -7.68 11.56 21.75
N PHE A 409 -8.10 11.26 20.52
CA PHE A 409 -7.31 11.45 19.32
C PHE A 409 -7.74 12.74 18.62
N TYR A 410 -6.79 13.62 18.39
CA TYR A 410 -6.97 14.89 17.68
C TYR A 410 -6.27 14.88 16.33
N HIS A 411 -6.81 15.62 15.39
CA HIS A 411 -6.15 15.90 14.12
C HIS A 411 -6.35 17.36 13.68
N ARG A 412 -5.45 17.84 12.83
CA ARG A 412 -5.60 19.10 12.09
C ARG A 412 -4.86 19.03 10.77
N LYS A 413 -5.24 19.83 9.79
CA LYS A 413 -4.49 19.94 8.54
C LYS A 413 -3.17 20.67 8.79
N THR A 414 -2.05 20.04 8.44
CA THR A 414 -0.71 20.60 8.66
C THR A 414 -0.51 21.92 7.89
N SER A 415 -1.06 22.01 6.66
CA SER A 415 -0.90 23.18 5.79
C SER A 415 -1.58 24.44 6.29
N GLU A 416 -2.64 24.31 7.09
CA GLU A 416 -3.47 25.44 7.53
C GLU A 416 -3.01 26.02 8.89
N HIS A 417 -2.28 25.22 9.68
CA HIS A 417 -2.04 25.53 11.09
C HIS A 417 -0.57 25.47 11.52
N THR A 418 0.36 25.25 10.60
CA THR A 418 1.79 25.22 10.94
C THR A 418 2.60 26.11 10.01
N ASN A 419 3.54 26.89 10.58
CA ASN A 419 4.52 27.65 9.82
C ASN A 419 5.64 26.76 9.23
N ARG A 420 5.49 25.42 9.25
CA ARG A 420 6.49 24.52 8.69
C ARG A 420 6.33 24.46 7.18
N PRO A 421 7.37 24.77 6.40
CA PRO A 421 7.29 24.68 4.95
C PRO A 421 7.02 23.23 4.54
N LEU A 422 5.94 23.01 3.79
CA LEU A 422 5.64 21.73 3.20
C LEU A 422 6.70 21.38 2.16
N ARG A 423 7.12 20.10 2.14
CA ARG A 423 8.09 19.63 1.17
C ARG A 423 7.36 19.02 -0.01
N PHE A 424 7.32 19.77 -1.10
CA PHE A 424 6.83 19.27 -2.37
C PHE A 424 7.98 18.63 -3.15
N TYR A 425 7.69 17.48 -3.74
CA TYR A 425 8.51 16.88 -4.79
C TYR A 425 7.85 17.14 -6.15
N ASN A 426 8.58 16.91 -7.23
CA ASN A 426 8.07 17.22 -8.56
C ASN A 426 7.02 16.18 -8.99
N VAL A 427 5.74 16.55 -8.92
CA VAL A 427 4.62 15.70 -9.36
C VAL A 427 4.71 15.34 -10.85
N CYS A 428 5.34 16.18 -11.67
CA CYS A 428 5.55 15.88 -13.09
C CYS A 428 6.44 14.65 -13.30
N THR A 429 7.42 14.41 -12.41
CA THR A 429 8.23 13.18 -12.47
C THR A 429 7.36 11.94 -12.26
N ALA A 430 6.50 11.95 -11.23
CA ALA A 430 5.57 10.84 -11.01
C ALA A 430 4.59 10.66 -12.16
N SER A 431 4.04 11.77 -12.67
CA SER A 431 3.09 11.77 -13.80
C SER A 431 3.72 11.18 -15.06
N SER A 432 4.96 11.59 -15.37
CA SER A 432 5.71 11.09 -16.53
C SER A 432 6.00 9.59 -16.42
N ILE A 433 6.44 9.09 -15.24
CA ILE A 433 6.70 7.66 -15.02
C ILE A 433 5.41 6.83 -15.13
N THR A 434 4.33 7.28 -14.48
CA THR A 434 3.06 6.53 -14.54
C THR A 434 2.44 6.54 -15.93
N SER A 435 2.59 7.64 -16.69
CA SER A 435 2.11 7.72 -18.08
C SER A 435 2.89 6.82 -19.03
N PHE A 436 4.20 6.63 -18.81
CA PHE A 436 4.99 5.66 -19.56
C PHE A 436 4.42 4.24 -19.44
N VAL A 437 4.14 3.80 -18.20
CA VAL A 437 3.56 2.46 -17.96
C VAL A 437 2.17 2.35 -18.59
N ARG A 438 1.32 3.40 -18.48
CA ARG A 438 0.01 3.39 -19.13
C ARG A 438 0.12 3.35 -20.67
N ALA A 439 1.12 4.02 -21.25
CA ALA A 439 1.38 3.97 -22.69
C ALA A 439 1.80 2.56 -23.14
N MET A 440 2.68 1.89 -22.37
CA MET A 440 3.04 0.48 -22.63
C MET A 440 1.82 -0.42 -22.62
N LEU A 441 1.00 -0.31 -21.57
CA LEU A 441 -0.22 -1.10 -21.41
C LEU A 441 -1.23 -0.80 -22.54
N PHE A 442 -1.35 0.47 -22.96
CA PHE A 442 -2.21 0.85 -24.07
C PHE A 442 -1.76 0.24 -25.40
N LYS A 443 -0.46 0.23 -25.67
CA LYS A 443 0.10 -0.47 -26.85
C LYS A 443 -0.20 -1.97 -26.81
N ALA A 444 -0.03 -2.61 -25.67
CA ALA A 444 -0.36 -4.04 -25.49
C ALA A 444 -1.85 -4.33 -25.70
N LEU A 445 -2.74 -3.49 -25.15
CA LEU A 445 -4.18 -3.63 -25.34
C LEU A 445 -4.60 -3.54 -26.82
N ASN A 446 -3.95 -2.66 -27.60
CA ASN A 446 -4.23 -2.54 -29.04
C ASN A 446 -3.63 -3.65 -29.89
N ALA A 447 -2.58 -4.32 -29.42
CA ALA A 447 -1.98 -5.48 -30.08
C ALA A 447 -2.70 -6.79 -29.74
N ALA A 448 -3.43 -6.82 -28.62
CA ALA A 448 -4.09 -8.00 -28.12
C ALA A 448 -5.34 -8.37 -28.94
N ARG A 449 -5.57 -9.68 -29.11
CA ARG A 449 -6.84 -10.20 -29.58
C ARG A 449 -7.78 -10.38 -28.38
N THR A 450 -8.97 -9.83 -28.46
CA THR A 450 -10.04 -9.90 -27.45
C THR A 450 -9.52 -9.57 -26.03
N PRO A 451 -9.05 -8.32 -25.76
CA PRO A 451 -8.68 -7.95 -24.41
C PRO A 451 -9.93 -7.92 -23.52
N LEU A 452 -9.87 -8.62 -22.37
CA LEU A 452 -10.98 -8.70 -21.41
C LEU A 452 -10.79 -7.73 -20.24
N TYR A 453 -9.52 -7.55 -19.79
CA TYR A 453 -9.21 -6.82 -18.58
C TYR A 453 -7.76 -6.33 -18.56
N CYS A 454 -7.52 -5.22 -17.88
CA CYS A 454 -6.16 -4.80 -17.54
C CYS A 454 -6.10 -4.15 -16.16
N ASP A 455 -4.96 -4.31 -15.47
CA ASP A 455 -4.72 -3.70 -14.16
C ASP A 455 -3.26 -3.26 -14.03
N THR A 456 -3.04 -1.96 -14.18
CA THR A 456 -1.76 -1.27 -13.92
C THR A 456 -0.63 -1.72 -14.82
N ASP A 457 -0.20 -2.96 -14.74
CA ASP A 457 0.94 -3.59 -15.42
C ASP A 457 0.60 -5.00 -15.94
N SER A 458 -0.67 -5.37 -15.92
CA SER A 458 -1.14 -6.67 -16.40
C SER A 458 -2.25 -6.56 -17.44
N ILE A 459 -2.36 -7.57 -18.30
CA ILE A 459 -3.41 -7.74 -19.31
C ILE A 459 -3.97 -9.16 -19.26
N ILE A 460 -5.28 -9.28 -19.47
CA ILE A 460 -5.99 -10.54 -19.70
C ILE A 460 -6.64 -10.47 -21.08
N ALA A 461 -6.29 -11.38 -21.97
CA ALA A 461 -6.78 -11.44 -23.34
C ALA A 461 -6.80 -12.88 -23.86
N GLU A 462 -7.52 -13.15 -24.95
CA GLU A 462 -7.37 -14.44 -25.66
C GLU A 462 -5.94 -14.64 -26.16
N LYS A 463 -5.33 -13.57 -26.70
CA LYS A 463 -3.92 -13.54 -27.06
C LYS A 463 -3.36 -12.15 -26.87
N ALA A 464 -2.33 -12.02 -26.05
CA ALA A 464 -1.80 -10.71 -25.68
C ALA A 464 -0.91 -10.08 -26.78
N ASN A 465 -0.24 -10.87 -27.62
CA ASN A 465 0.69 -10.41 -28.68
C ASN A 465 1.74 -9.41 -28.15
N VAL A 466 2.34 -9.73 -27.00
CA VAL A 466 3.35 -8.90 -26.35
C VAL A 466 4.74 -9.55 -26.41
N PRO A 467 5.83 -8.78 -26.34
CA PRO A 467 7.19 -9.33 -26.28
C PRO A 467 7.41 -10.04 -24.96
N GLN A 468 7.47 -11.38 -25.01
CA GLN A 468 7.60 -12.22 -23.83
C GLN A 468 9.05 -12.31 -23.36
N GLY A 469 9.25 -12.33 -22.05
CA GLY A 469 10.56 -12.53 -21.44
C GLY A 469 10.55 -12.41 -19.93
N MET A 470 11.73 -12.61 -19.34
CA MET A 470 11.96 -12.54 -17.90
C MET A 470 12.77 -11.31 -17.48
N GLY A 471 13.19 -10.51 -18.44
CA GLY A 471 13.95 -9.29 -18.23
C GLY A 471 13.11 -8.13 -17.68
N LEU A 472 13.80 -7.06 -17.30
CA LEU A 472 13.18 -5.83 -16.81
C LEU A 472 12.32 -5.20 -17.92
N GLY A 473 11.03 -4.99 -17.66
CA GLY A 473 10.07 -4.41 -18.61
C GLY A 473 9.51 -5.39 -19.64
N GLU A 474 9.95 -6.65 -19.65
CA GLU A 474 9.38 -7.68 -20.50
C GLU A 474 8.09 -8.25 -19.91
N TRP A 475 7.25 -8.80 -20.78
CA TRP A 475 5.98 -9.39 -20.40
C TRP A 475 6.16 -10.86 -20.03
N LYS A 476 5.85 -11.18 -18.81
CA LYS A 476 5.87 -12.53 -18.27
C LYS A 476 4.47 -13.14 -18.35
N LEU A 477 4.35 -14.32 -18.96
CA LEU A 477 3.13 -15.13 -18.86
C LEU A 477 2.99 -15.62 -17.41
N GLU A 478 1.92 -15.21 -16.75
CA GLU A 478 1.63 -15.63 -15.38
C GLU A 478 0.75 -16.86 -15.32
N MET A 479 -0.24 -16.93 -16.22
CA MET A 479 -1.18 -18.05 -16.23
C MET A 479 -1.90 -18.13 -17.58
N LYS A 480 -2.18 -19.34 -18.04
CA LYS A 480 -3.20 -19.65 -19.04
C LYS A 480 -4.49 -20.04 -18.34
N CYS A 481 -5.61 -19.56 -18.83
CA CYS A 481 -6.92 -19.77 -18.22
C CYS A 481 -7.88 -20.39 -19.23
N ASP A 482 -8.75 -21.27 -18.76
CA ASP A 482 -9.85 -21.88 -19.53
C ASP A 482 -11.20 -21.22 -19.25
N VAL A 483 -11.34 -20.58 -18.09
CA VAL A 483 -12.51 -19.80 -17.72
C VAL A 483 -12.14 -18.60 -16.84
N ILE A 484 -12.81 -17.48 -17.07
CA ILE A 484 -12.62 -16.23 -16.31
C ILE A 484 -13.99 -15.63 -16.00
N TRP A 485 -14.18 -15.18 -14.75
CA TRP A 485 -15.31 -14.36 -14.33
C TRP A 485 -14.81 -12.95 -14.02
N ILE A 486 -15.37 -11.94 -14.66
CA ILE A 486 -15.02 -10.54 -14.46
C ILE A 486 -16.23 -9.81 -13.86
N GLY A 487 -16.09 -9.32 -12.62
CA GLY A 487 -17.11 -8.55 -11.92
C GLY A 487 -16.89 -7.03 -11.98
N GLY A 488 -15.75 -6.57 -12.50
CA GLY A 488 -15.42 -5.14 -12.60
C GLY A 488 -13.99 -4.79 -12.16
N LYS A 489 -13.73 -3.51 -11.88
CA LYS A 489 -12.38 -3.04 -11.49
C LYS A 489 -11.90 -3.74 -10.21
N LYS A 490 -10.76 -4.45 -10.30
CA LYS A 490 -10.13 -5.22 -9.22
C LYS A 490 -11.08 -6.29 -8.63
N LEU A 491 -11.87 -6.90 -9.51
CA LEU A 491 -12.73 -8.03 -9.19
C LEU A 491 -12.78 -8.99 -10.37
N TYR A 492 -12.04 -10.08 -10.28
CA TYR A 492 -12.09 -11.20 -11.21
C TYR A 492 -11.67 -12.51 -10.54
N VAL A 493 -12.07 -13.62 -11.14
CA VAL A 493 -11.67 -14.99 -10.80
C VAL A 493 -11.28 -15.68 -12.08
N ALA A 494 -10.10 -16.31 -12.15
CA ALA A 494 -9.61 -17.01 -13.32
C ALA A 494 -9.12 -18.41 -12.93
N HIS A 495 -9.60 -19.45 -13.58
CA HIS A 495 -9.13 -20.82 -13.38
C HIS A 495 -7.89 -21.10 -14.22
N ASN A 496 -6.92 -21.79 -13.65
CA ASN A 496 -5.68 -22.18 -14.32
C ASN A 496 -5.94 -23.36 -15.26
N ALA A 497 -5.81 -23.16 -16.56
CA ALA A 497 -6.03 -24.20 -17.59
C ALA A 497 -5.09 -25.42 -17.47
N GLU A 498 -3.97 -25.31 -16.74
CA GLU A 498 -3.07 -26.44 -16.45
C GLU A 498 -3.59 -27.34 -15.32
N LYS A 499 -4.62 -26.89 -14.59
CA LYS A 499 -5.31 -27.66 -13.56
C LYS A 499 -6.52 -28.35 -14.15
N LYS A 500 -6.73 -29.61 -13.75
CA LYS A 500 -7.87 -30.38 -14.24
C LYS A 500 -9.06 -30.21 -13.32
N TRP A 501 -10.24 -30.09 -13.91
CA TRP A 501 -11.48 -30.21 -13.19
C TRP A 501 -11.71 -31.67 -12.80
N GLU A 502 -11.93 -31.93 -11.53
CA GLU A 502 -12.17 -33.29 -11.01
C GLU A 502 -13.64 -33.66 -11.15
N LYS A 503 -13.92 -34.89 -11.51
CA LYS A 503 -15.31 -35.39 -11.60
C LYS A 503 -15.88 -35.67 -10.20
N GLU A 504 -15.04 -36.14 -9.30
CA GLU A 504 -15.40 -36.51 -7.93
C GLU A 504 -14.57 -35.71 -6.92
N LYS A 505 -15.19 -35.40 -5.76
CA LYS A 505 -14.50 -34.71 -4.66
C LYS A 505 -13.47 -35.62 -4.01
N LEU A 506 -12.20 -35.32 -4.17
CA LEU A 506 -11.09 -36.10 -3.65
C LEU A 506 -10.73 -35.80 -2.19
N THR A 507 -10.91 -34.57 -1.76
CA THR A 507 -10.62 -34.11 -0.38
C THR A 507 -11.67 -33.13 0.12
N LYS A 508 -11.67 -32.86 1.44
CA LYS A 508 -12.54 -31.88 2.08
C LYS A 508 -12.33 -30.42 1.61
N ASP A 509 -11.17 -30.14 1.02
CA ASP A 509 -10.80 -28.79 0.58
C ASP A 509 -11.29 -28.49 -0.84
N HIS A 510 -11.77 -29.50 -1.59
CA HIS A 510 -12.38 -29.31 -2.90
C HIS A 510 -13.77 -28.66 -2.77
N PHE A 511 -14.09 -27.81 -3.73
CA PHE A 511 -15.43 -27.25 -3.91
C PHE A 511 -15.91 -27.43 -5.35
N TYR A 512 -17.22 -27.50 -5.52
CA TYR A 512 -17.84 -27.73 -6.82
C TYR A 512 -18.19 -26.40 -7.49
N VAL A 513 -17.72 -26.21 -8.72
CA VAL A 513 -18.09 -25.09 -9.58
C VAL A 513 -19.10 -25.56 -10.60
N LYS A 514 -20.32 -25.00 -10.55
CA LYS A 514 -21.45 -25.40 -11.41
C LYS A 514 -21.09 -25.31 -12.89
N GLY A 515 -21.28 -26.41 -13.60
CA GLY A 515 -20.98 -26.53 -15.04
C GLY A 515 -19.52 -26.87 -15.35
N TYR A 516 -18.65 -27.04 -14.34
CA TYR A 516 -17.23 -27.37 -14.51
C TYR A 516 -16.82 -28.64 -13.77
N GLY A 517 -17.00 -28.70 -12.47
CA GLY A 517 -16.55 -29.79 -11.63
C GLY A 517 -15.97 -29.36 -10.31
N TRP A 518 -15.21 -30.25 -9.67
CA TRP A 518 -14.53 -30.01 -8.41
C TRP A 518 -13.14 -29.41 -8.64
N ALA A 519 -12.76 -28.45 -7.80
CA ALA A 519 -11.47 -27.75 -7.85
C ALA A 519 -11.00 -27.34 -6.46
N LEU A 520 -9.71 -27.00 -6.34
CA LEU A 520 -9.11 -26.45 -5.14
C LEU A 520 -9.04 -24.90 -5.22
N PRO A 521 -9.07 -24.19 -4.09
CA PRO A 521 -8.87 -22.74 -4.09
C PRO A 521 -7.57 -22.29 -4.78
N GLY A 522 -6.50 -23.10 -4.68
CA GLY A 522 -5.20 -22.84 -5.31
C GLY A 522 -5.17 -22.97 -6.82
N ASP A 523 -6.23 -23.51 -7.44
CA ASP A 523 -6.36 -23.63 -8.90
C ASP A 523 -6.80 -22.30 -9.54
N PHE A 524 -7.13 -21.30 -8.73
CA PHE A 524 -7.65 -20.01 -9.20
C PHE A 524 -6.72 -18.85 -8.86
N LYS A 525 -6.61 -17.94 -9.81
CA LYS A 525 -6.09 -16.59 -9.57
C LYS A 525 -7.27 -15.64 -9.36
N THR A 526 -7.24 -14.91 -8.24
CA THR A 526 -8.33 -14.00 -7.87
C THR A 526 -7.84 -12.58 -7.65
N ALA A 527 -8.67 -11.61 -8.00
CA ALA A 527 -8.54 -10.23 -7.56
C ALA A 527 -9.83 -9.79 -6.89
N ALA A 528 -9.74 -9.35 -5.63
CA ALA A 528 -10.89 -8.89 -4.85
C ALA A 528 -10.42 -7.82 -3.84
N LYS A 529 -10.10 -6.62 -4.35
CA LYS A 529 -9.56 -5.56 -3.48
C LYS A 529 -10.56 -5.17 -2.39
N GLY A 530 -10.11 -5.34 -1.15
CA GLY A 530 -10.82 -4.86 0.04
C GLY A 530 -11.64 -5.92 0.78
N VAL A 531 -11.79 -7.13 0.24
CA VAL A 531 -12.51 -8.23 0.89
C VAL A 531 -11.66 -9.51 0.86
N ARG A 532 -11.98 -10.43 1.79
CA ARG A 532 -11.47 -11.80 1.78
C ARG A 532 -12.67 -12.72 1.74
N LEU A 533 -12.89 -13.35 0.61
CA LEU A 533 -14.00 -14.26 0.38
C LEU A 533 -13.47 -15.56 -0.24
N PRO A 534 -14.14 -16.70 -0.01
CA PRO A 534 -13.90 -17.93 -0.74
C PRO A 534 -14.07 -17.73 -2.26
N VAL A 535 -13.44 -18.57 -3.06
CA VAL A 535 -13.49 -18.48 -4.53
C VAL A 535 -14.92 -18.55 -5.05
N LEU A 536 -15.78 -19.43 -4.51
CA LEU A 536 -17.19 -19.53 -4.90
C LEU A 536 -17.96 -18.22 -4.66
N ASP A 537 -17.76 -17.59 -3.51
CA ASP A 537 -18.41 -16.32 -3.22
C ASP A 537 -17.94 -15.21 -4.16
N LEU A 538 -16.65 -15.23 -4.56
CA LEU A 538 -16.12 -14.28 -5.55
C LEU A 538 -16.72 -14.53 -6.94
N ILE A 539 -16.91 -15.78 -7.34
CA ILE A 539 -17.61 -16.15 -8.59
C ILE A 539 -19.05 -15.60 -8.55
N SER A 540 -19.80 -15.88 -7.47
CA SER A 540 -21.17 -15.37 -7.29
C SER A 540 -21.22 -13.83 -7.37
N VAL A 541 -20.24 -13.13 -6.79
CA VAL A 541 -20.16 -11.65 -6.89
C VAL A 541 -19.90 -11.21 -8.33
N CYS A 542 -19.04 -11.89 -9.07
CA CYS A 542 -18.82 -11.61 -10.50
C CYS A 542 -20.09 -11.85 -11.34
N GLU A 543 -20.93 -12.77 -10.94
CA GLU A 543 -22.22 -13.08 -11.58
C GLU A 543 -23.36 -12.15 -11.16
N GLY A 544 -23.17 -11.33 -10.14
CA GLY A 544 -24.09 -10.26 -9.76
C GLY A 544 -24.62 -10.31 -8.33
N GLU A 545 -24.26 -11.32 -7.55
CA GLU A 545 -24.65 -11.39 -6.15
C GLU A 545 -23.90 -10.37 -5.28
N GLU A 546 -24.46 -10.08 -4.11
CA GLU A 546 -23.80 -9.33 -3.08
C GLU A 546 -23.30 -10.27 -1.98
N LYS A 547 -22.05 -10.10 -1.56
CA LYS A 547 -21.45 -10.82 -0.44
C LYS A 547 -20.84 -9.87 0.57
N SER A 548 -20.74 -10.29 1.81
CA SER A 548 -20.07 -9.56 2.86
C SER A 548 -18.96 -10.38 3.48
N SER A 549 -17.86 -9.70 3.82
CA SER A 549 -16.73 -10.28 4.54
C SER A 549 -16.59 -9.57 5.87
N SER A 550 -16.56 -10.34 6.95
CA SER A 550 -16.31 -9.86 8.31
C SER A 550 -14.92 -10.30 8.74
N PHE A 551 -14.25 -9.44 9.50
CA PHE A 551 -12.93 -9.73 10.04
C PHE A 551 -13.04 -9.92 11.55
N ASP A 552 -12.47 -11.01 12.07
CA ASP A 552 -12.43 -11.29 13.51
C ASP A 552 -11.40 -10.39 14.22
N ALA A 553 -10.32 -10.02 13.52
CA ALA A 553 -9.36 -9.06 14.03
C ALA A 553 -9.93 -7.63 14.02
N PRO A 554 -9.83 -6.90 15.16
CA PRO A 554 -10.21 -5.49 15.19
C PRO A 554 -9.27 -4.65 14.32
N SER A 555 -9.81 -3.57 13.76
CA SER A 555 -9.05 -2.57 13.02
C SER A 555 -8.77 -1.37 13.91
N TYR A 556 -7.52 -0.99 14.06
CA TYR A 556 -7.09 0.15 14.87
C TYR A 556 -6.72 1.35 14.00
N SER A 557 -7.16 2.53 14.39
CA SER A 557 -6.87 3.77 13.68
C SER A 557 -6.99 4.99 14.60
N PRO A 558 -6.09 5.96 14.51
CA PRO A 558 -6.21 7.24 15.21
C PRO A 558 -7.45 8.06 14.80
N PHE A 559 -8.07 7.72 13.67
CA PHE A 559 -9.24 8.45 13.13
C PHE A 559 -10.59 7.79 13.41
N SER A 560 -10.60 6.56 13.89
CA SER A 560 -11.84 5.79 14.10
C SER A 560 -11.76 4.80 15.26
N GLY A 561 -10.70 4.91 16.06
CA GLY A 561 -10.46 4.03 17.21
C GLY A 561 -10.30 2.56 16.81
N SER A 562 -10.68 1.70 17.75
CA SER A 562 -10.69 0.25 17.60
C SER A 562 -12.08 -0.23 17.22
N ARG A 563 -12.22 -0.89 16.07
CA ARG A 563 -13.53 -1.37 15.61
C ARG A 563 -13.43 -2.65 14.80
N PHE A 564 -14.49 -3.44 14.86
CA PHE A 564 -14.66 -4.60 13.96
C PHE A 564 -15.21 -4.13 12.63
N VAL A 565 -14.57 -4.57 11.55
CA VAL A 565 -14.90 -4.14 10.20
C VAL A 565 -15.65 -5.26 9.48
N SER A 566 -16.78 -4.93 8.89
CA SER A 566 -17.42 -5.72 7.83
C SER A 566 -17.31 -4.97 6.52
N ARG A 567 -17.04 -5.68 5.44
CA ARG A 567 -16.96 -5.09 4.11
C ARG A 567 -17.91 -5.82 3.19
N ARG A 568 -18.78 -5.05 2.55
CA ARG A 568 -19.69 -5.50 1.51
C ARG A 568 -19.01 -5.37 0.16
N ILE A 569 -19.27 -6.30 -0.72
CA ILE A 569 -18.83 -6.25 -2.11
C ILE A 569 -19.97 -6.71 -3.00
N ASN A 570 -20.24 -5.94 -4.03
CA ASN A 570 -21.14 -6.28 -5.11
C ASN A 570 -20.57 -5.80 -6.45
N ARG A 571 -21.09 -6.33 -7.53
CA ARG A 571 -20.69 -5.98 -8.89
C ARG A 571 -20.96 -4.51 -9.20
N ALA A 572 -22.09 -3.96 -8.77
CA ALA A 572 -22.48 -2.57 -9.04
C ALA A 572 -21.44 -1.56 -8.51
N ASP A 573 -20.90 -1.76 -7.29
CA ASP A 573 -19.85 -0.91 -6.74
C ASP A 573 -18.52 -0.98 -7.52
N LYS A 574 -18.22 -2.11 -8.13
CA LYS A 574 -17.02 -2.31 -8.96
C LYS A 574 -17.19 -1.79 -10.38
N MET A 575 -18.44 -1.59 -10.80
CA MET A 575 -18.80 -1.02 -12.09
C MET A 575 -18.94 0.51 -12.05
N LYS A 576 -19.00 1.14 -10.89
CA LYS A 576 -19.09 2.61 -10.78
C LYS A 576 -18.02 3.26 -11.66
N ASN A 577 -18.46 4.10 -12.60
CA ASN A 577 -17.66 4.76 -13.65
C ASN A 577 -17.37 3.90 -14.89
N PHE A 578 -18.30 3.05 -15.23
CA PHE A 578 -18.34 2.42 -16.51
C PHE A 578 -18.81 3.46 -17.58
N SER A 579 -17.89 4.22 -18.13
CA SER A 579 -18.12 4.90 -19.40
C SER A 579 -17.98 3.86 -20.49
N GLN A 580 -18.99 3.80 -21.34
CA GLN A 580 -19.21 2.87 -22.45
C GLN A 580 -17.95 2.13 -22.94
N ILE A 581 -18.01 0.78 -22.94
CA ILE A 581 -17.00 -0.06 -23.56
C ILE A 581 -16.95 0.31 -25.02
N SER A 582 -15.95 1.06 -25.39
CA SER A 582 -15.57 1.08 -26.79
C SER A 582 -14.89 -0.24 -27.08
N LYS A 583 -15.46 -1.04 -27.94
CA LYS A 583 -14.71 -2.08 -28.60
C LYS A 583 -13.42 -1.43 -29.10
N ILE A 584 -12.28 -1.91 -28.61
CA ILE A 584 -11.00 -1.70 -29.27
C ILE A 584 -11.11 -2.58 -30.51
N SER A 585 -11.72 -2.04 -31.57
CA SER A 585 -11.83 -2.67 -32.88
C SER A 585 -10.60 -2.32 -33.71
#